data_440dc60b9bf5674263d21ce4c904c4ee
#
_entry.id   440dc60b9bf5674263d21ce4c904c4ee
#
_cell.length_a   1.000
_cell.length_b   1.000
_cell.length_c   1.000
_cell.angle_alpha   90.00
_cell.angle_beta   90.00
_cell.angle_gamma   90.00
#
_symmetry.space_group_name_H-M   'P 1'
#
loop_
_entity.id
_entity.type
_entity.pdbx_description
1 polymer ?
#
loop_
_entity_poly.entity_id
_entity_poly.type
_entity_poly.pdbx_seq_one_letter_code
_entity_poly.pdbx_strand_id
1 'polypeptide(L)'
;RVVQRKADDIRKAFKAWIFKDSARREAIVERYNELFNSIRPREFDGSALSFPMMTADIHLHDHQKNAIAHAMFGGNTLFAHCVGAGKTFEMIATAMESKRLGLCTKSLFAVPNHLTEQIGDDFQKLYPGANILVATKKDFKKENRQQLFAKIATGNYDAVIIGHSQLGKIPVSKERQVMTIQSQIDDILRGIEELKKSEGSKFQIKAMERTRKSLQKQLDKLEKANQDDTLTFEQLGIDRLFVDEAHEFKNLFVATKLQNVAGISNSASQK
;
A
#
# COMPACT_ATOMS: atom_id res chain seq x y z
N ARG A 1 -4.43 -29.53 -32.89
CA ARG A 1 -3.12 -29.28 -33.57
C ARG A 1 -3.25 -28.46 -34.85
N VAL A 2 -4.18 -28.82 -35.83
CA VAL A 2 -4.33 -28.09 -37.10
C VAL A 2 -4.81 -26.66 -36.89
N VAL A 3 -5.77 -26.41 -36.00
CA VAL A 3 -6.31 -25.08 -35.69
C VAL A 3 -5.22 -24.19 -35.06
N GLN A 4 -4.41 -24.74 -34.17
CA GLN A 4 -3.30 -24.00 -33.54
C GLN A 4 -2.24 -23.57 -34.56
N ARG A 5 -1.90 -24.47 -35.46
CA ARG A 5 -0.94 -24.20 -36.55
C ARG A 5 -1.44 -23.08 -37.48
N LYS A 6 -2.72 -23.14 -37.88
CA LYS A 6 -3.35 -22.08 -38.67
C LYS A 6 -3.36 -20.72 -37.93
N ALA A 7 -3.64 -20.73 -36.62
CA ALA A 7 -3.59 -19.50 -35.79
C ALA A 7 -2.18 -18.89 -35.73
N ASP A 8 -1.18 -19.74 -35.60
CA ASP A 8 0.24 -19.27 -35.58
C ASP A 8 0.70 -18.76 -36.93
N ASP A 9 0.26 -19.40 -38.03
CA ASP A 9 0.53 -18.95 -39.40
C ASP A 9 -0.12 -17.58 -39.67
N ILE A 10 -1.37 -17.38 -39.23
CA ILE A 10 -2.07 -16.09 -39.33
C ILE A 10 -1.34 -15.02 -38.51
N ARG A 11 -0.90 -15.32 -37.29
CA ARG A 11 -0.13 -14.38 -36.47
C ARG A 11 1.19 -13.98 -37.13
N LYS A 12 1.93 -14.94 -37.71
CA LYS A 12 3.18 -14.68 -38.44
C LYS A 12 2.93 -13.81 -39.67
N ALA A 13 1.92 -14.17 -40.48
CA ALA A 13 1.56 -13.41 -41.68
C ALA A 13 1.12 -11.98 -41.33
N PHE A 14 0.35 -11.81 -40.24
CA PHE A 14 -0.08 -10.49 -39.76
C PHE A 14 1.09 -9.65 -39.30
N LYS A 15 2.02 -10.20 -38.51
CA LYS A 15 3.23 -9.49 -38.08
C LYS A 15 4.07 -9.03 -39.28
N ALA A 16 4.26 -9.88 -40.27
CA ALA A 16 4.99 -9.51 -41.47
C ALA A 16 4.27 -8.43 -42.29
N TRP A 17 2.94 -8.54 -42.44
CA TRP A 17 2.12 -7.59 -43.18
C TRP A 17 2.07 -6.22 -42.52
N ILE A 18 1.94 -6.15 -41.18
CA ILE A 18 1.73 -4.90 -40.45
C ILE A 18 2.91 -3.93 -40.58
N PHE A 19 4.13 -4.45 -40.67
CA PHE A 19 5.37 -3.67 -40.77
C PHE A 19 5.91 -3.52 -42.20
N LYS A 20 5.28 -4.13 -43.19
CA LYS A 20 5.73 -4.09 -44.57
C LYS A 20 5.49 -2.74 -45.25
N ASP A 21 4.45 -2.06 -44.87
CA ASP A 21 4.06 -0.76 -45.38
C ASP A 21 4.52 0.36 -44.41
N SER A 22 5.23 1.38 -44.92
CA SER A 22 5.83 2.45 -44.09
C SER A 22 4.75 3.31 -43.43
N ALA A 23 3.73 3.68 -44.18
CA ALA A 23 2.67 4.56 -43.67
C ALA A 23 1.87 3.90 -42.55
N ARG A 24 1.58 2.59 -42.71
CA ARG A 24 0.90 1.79 -41.67
C ARG A 24 1.79 1.63 -40.43
N ARG A 25 3.08 1.37 -40.62
CA ARG A 25 4.05 1.27 -39.54
C ARG A 25 4.13 2.58 -38.75
N GLU A 26 4.25 3.70 -39.45
CA GLU A 26 4.33 5.03 -38.85
C GLU A 26 3.07 5.36 -38.05
N ALA A 27 1.87 5.13 -38.61
CA ALA A 27 0.62 5.36 -37.91
C ALA A 27 0.48 4.48 -36.64
N ILE A 28 0.94 3.22 -36.68
CA ILE A 28 0.91 2.34 -35.52
C ILE A 28 1.91 2.77 -34.46
N VAL A 29 3.13 3.17 -34.87
CA VAL A 29 4.17 3.66 -33.94
C VAL A 29 3.71 4.96 -33.29
N GLU A 30 3.15 5.89 -34.06
CA GLU A 30 2.60 7.14 -33.55
C GLU A 30 1.50 6.87 -32.52
N ARG A 31 0.52 6.00 -32.87
CA ARG A 31 -0.54 5.63 -31.97
C ARG A 31 -0.06 4.89 -30.73
N TYR A 32 0.94 4.03 -30.84
CA TYR A 32 1.55 3.36 -29.71
C TYR A 32 2.25 4.37 -28.81
N ASN A 33 3.00 5.30 -29.37
CA ASN A 33 3.68 6.33 -28.60
C ASN A 33 2.71 7.27 -27.90
N GLU A 34 1.61 7.66 -28.53
CA GLU A 34 0.55 8.44 -27.89
C GLU A 34 -0.06 7.71 -26.69
N LEU A 35 -0.33 6.41 -26.83
CA LEU A 35 -1.04 5.63 -25.81
C LEU A 35 -0.13 5.17 -24.67
N PHE A 36 1.12 4.83 -24.98
CA PHE A 36 2.01 4.15 -24.04
C PHE A 36 3.31 4.89 -23.71
N ASN A 37 3.77 5.80 -24.57
CA ASN A 37 5.02 6.54 -24.39
C ASN A 37 4.80 8.04 -24.19
N SER A 38 3.56 8.52 -24.15
CA SER A 38 3.22 9.93 -23.89
C SER A 38 3.46 10.35 -22.44
N ILE A 39 3.52 9.38 -21.53
CA ILE A 39 3.76 9.62 -20.11
C ILE A 39 5.23 9.31 -19.82
N ARG A 40 6.01 10.34 -19.48
CA ARG A 40 7.36 10.16 -18.96
C ARG A 40 7.26 9.94 -17.44
N PRO A 41 7.66 8.77 -16.92
CA PRO A 41 7.70 8.54 -15.48
C PRO A 41 8.60 9.60 -14.82
N ARG A 42 8.17 10.12 -13.68
CA ARG A 42 8.99 11.03 -12.89
C ARG A 42 10.17 10.26 -12.32
N GLU A 43 11.38 10.73 -12.58
CA GLU A 43 12.59 10.20 -11.99
C GLU A 43 12.94 10.98 -10.74
N PHE A 44 13.45 10.30 -9.72
CA PHE A 44 13.87 10.90 -8.46
C PHE A 44 15.36 10.66 -8.28
N ASP A 45 16.14 11.74 -8.25
CA ASP A 45 17.57 11.72 -7.97
C ASP A 45 17.81 12.01 -6.49
N GLY A 46 18.39 11.06 -5.79
CA GLY A 46 18.75 11.16 -4.38
C GLY A 46 20.19 11.60 -4.14
N SER A 47 20.94 11.97 -5.17
CA SER A 47 22.36 12.34 -5.06
C SER A 47 22.59 13.54 -4.14
N ALA A 48 21.64 14.48 -4.11
CA ALA A 48 21.68 15.66 -3.25
C ALA A 48 21.27 15.41 -1.80
N LEU A 49 20.75 14.20 -1.46
CA LEU A 49 20.35 13.88 -0.09
C LEU A 49 21.59 13.71 0.80
N SER A 50 21.53 14.34 1.95
CA SER A 50 22.50 14.16 3.04
C SER A 50 21.81 13.51 4.24
N PHE A 51 22.55 12.69 4.98
CA PHE A 51 22.04 11.92 6.12
C PHE A 51 22.88 12.24 7.38
N PRO A 52 22.81 13.48 7.89
CA PRO A 52 23.75 13.96 8.92
C PRO A 52 23.57 13.27 10.28
N MET A 53 22.41 12.65 10.54
CA MET A 53 22.14 11.94 11.80
C MET A 53 22.45 10.44 11.71
N MET A 54 22.78 9.94 10.51
CA MET A 54 23.14 8.55 10.27
C MET A 54 24.57 8.28 10.70
N THR A 55 24.86 7.04 11.13
CA THR A 55 26.24 6.63 11.46
C THR A 55 27.17 6.83 10.25
N ALA A 56 28.40 7.28 10.50
CA ALA A 56 29.39 7.52 9.46
C ALA A 56 29.94 6.23 8.82
N ASP A 57 29.81 5.09 9.51
CA ASP A 57 30.36 3.80 9.05
C ASP A 57 29.50 3.14 7.97
N ILE A 58 28.28 3.61 7.74
CA ILE A 58 27.36 3.05 6.77
C ILE A 58 27.09 4.05 5.65
N HIS A 59 27.34 3.63 4.41
CA HIS A 59 27.07 4.43 3.24
C HIS A 59 25.94 3.83 2.42
N LEU A 60 24.93 4.64 2.11
CA LEU A 60 23.82 4.24 1.25
C LEU A 60 24.26 4.26 -0.22
N HIS A 61 23.88 3.22 -0.96
CA HIS A 61 24.10 3.15 -2.40
C HIS A 61 23.18 4.13 -3.16
N ASP A 62 23.53 4.48 -4.39
CA ASP A 62 22.77 5.45 -5.19
C ASP A 62 21.31 5.01 -5.42
N HIS A 63 21.06 3.71 -5.66
CA HIS A 63 19.70 3.19 -5.81
C HIS A 63 18.88 3.39 -4.52
N GLN A 64 19.49 3.26 -3.34
CA GLN A 64 18.83 3.48 -2.06
C GLN A 64 18.52 4.97 -1.87
N LYS A 65 19.45 5.86 -2.18
CA LYS A 65 19.22 7.32 -2.13
C LYS A 65 18.08 7.75 -3.06
N ASN A 66 18.04 7.20 -4.28
CA ASN A 66 16.98 7.47 -5.26
C ASN A 66 15.61 6.96 -4.76
N ALA A 67 15.57 5.78 -4.13
CA ALA A 67 14.37 5.24 -3.52
C ALA A 67 13.88 6.10 -2.35
N ILE A 68 14.80 6.58 -1.49
CA ILE A 68 14.51 7.50 -0.39
C ILE A 68 13.94 8.82 -0.93
N ALA A 69 14.57 9.42 -1.97
CA ALA A 69 14.07 10.62 -2.62
C ALA A 69 12.66 10.41 -3.19
N HIS A 70 12.42 9.28 -3.82
CA HIS A 70 11.08 8.91 -4.32
C HIS A 70 10.06 8.85 -3.19
N ALA A 71 10.37 8.17 -2.09
CA ALA A 71 9.46 8.04 -0.95
C ALA A 71 9.20 9.37 -0.21
N MET A 72 10.18 10.25 -0.19
CA MET A 72 10.03 11.56 0.45
C MET A 72 9.19 12.54 -0.37
N PHE A 73 9.36 12.54 -1.69
CA PHE A 73 8.81 13.57 -2.59
C PHE A 73 7.78 13.06 -3.59
N GLY A 74 7.65 11.75 -3.76
CA GLY A 74 6.75 11.11 -4.72
C GLY A 74 5.37 10.74 -4.18
N GLY A 75 5.17 10.79 -2.86
CA GLY A 75 3.93 10.35 -2.20
C GLY A 75 3.99 8.86 -1.79
N ASN A 76 2.88 8.14 -1.94
CA ASN A 76 2.85 6.71 -1.59
C ASN A 76 3.79 5.92 -2.51
N THR A 77 4.71 5.17 -1.92
CA THR A 77 5.80 4.51 -2.65
C THR A 77 5.90 3.03 -2.31
N LEU A 78 6.15 2.21 -3.32
CA LEU A 78 6.47 0.80 -3.19
C LEU A 78 7.97 0.58 -3.46
N PHE A 79 8.72 0.15 -2.46
CA PHE A 79 10.10 -0.30 -2.62
C PHE A 79 10.14 -1.73 -3.19
N ALA A 80 10.11 -1.86 -4.50
CA ALA A 80 10.08 -3.13 -5.21
C ALA A 80 11.50 -3.68 -5.54
N HIS A 81 12.49 -3.32 -4.74
CA HIS A 81 13.86 -3.81 -4.91
C HIS A 81 13.97 -5.31 -4.59
N CYS A 82 14.96 -5.97 -5.20
CA CYS A 82 15.23 -7.39 -4.93
C CYS A 82 15.61 -7.63 -3.46
N VAL A 83 15.58 -8.90 -3.07
CA VAL A 83 16.03 -9.32 -1.72
C VAL A 83 17.51 -8.98 -1.56
N GLY A 84 17.89 -8.42 -0.42
CA GLY A 84 19.27 -8.01 -0.13
C GLY A 84 19.65 -6.60 -0.62
N ALA A 85 18.78 -5.86 -1.31
CA ALA A 85 19.06 -4.49 -1.75
C ALA A 85 19.06 -3.43 -0.61
N GLY A 86 18.74 -3.84 0.63
CA GLY A 86 18.75 -2.94 1.79
C GLY A 86 17.47 -2.14 1.99
N LYS A 87 16.30 -2.67 1.60
CA LYS A 87 14.99 -2.01 1.76
C LYS A 87 14.70 -1.53 3.19
N THR A 88 15.13 -2.27 4.20
CA THR A 88 15.00 -1.86 5.60
C THR A 88 15.72 -0.53 5.86
N PHE A 89 16.93 -0.37 5.33
CA PHE A 89 17.69 0.88 5.46
C PHE A 89 17.03 2.03 4.67
N GLU A 90 16.44 1.74 3.51
CA GLU A 90 15.66 2.73 2.75
C GLU A 90 14.46 3.23 3.55
N MET A 91 13.70 2.34 4.19
CA MET A 91 12.56 2.72 5.03
C MET A 91 13.01 3.53 6.25
N ILE A 92 14.05 3.09 6.96
CA ILE A 92 14.58 3.76 8.16
C ILE A 92 15.11 5.16 7.79
N ALA A 93 15.93 5.25 6.76
CA ALA A 93 16.49 6.54 6.32
C ALA A 93 15.38 7.48 5.81
N THR A 94 14.39 6.98 5.09
CA THR A 94 13.22 7.77 4.68
C THR A 94 12.47 8.34 5.88
N ALA A 95 12.25 7.55 6.94
CA ALA A 95 11.55 8.00 8.15
C ALA A 95 12.34 9.13 8.85
N MET A 96 13.63 8.91 9.07
CA MET A 96 14.49 9.85 9.79
C MET A 96 14.70 11.16 9.03
N GLU A 97 14.99 11.08 7.72
CA GLU A 97 15.15 12.28 6.90
C GLU A 97 13.84 13.03 6.70
N SER A 98 12.72 12.33 6.57
CA SER A 98 11.41 12.97 6.53
C SER A 98 11.13 13.74 7.82
N LYS A 99 11.47 13.19 8.98
CA LYS A 99 11.33 13.89 10.25
C LYS A 99 12.27 15.08 10.34
N ARG A 100 13.55 14.90 9.98
CA ARG A 100 14.56 15.98 9.99
C ARG A 100 14.12 17.17 9.14
N LEU A 101 13.50 16.91 7.99
CA LEU A 101 13.00 17.94 7.07
C LEU A 101 11.61 18.47 7.44
N GLY A 102 10.99 17.99 8.51
CA GLY A 102 9.67 18.41 8.95
C GLY A 102 8.52 17.88 8.07
N LEU A 103 8.77 16.86 7.24
CA LEU A 103 7.77 16.21 6.39
C LEU A 103 6.91 15.20 7.15
N CYS A 104 7.36 14.76 8.33
CA CYS A 104 6.59 13.94 9.26
C CYS A 104 7.06 14.18 10.69
N THR A 105 6.23 13.80 11.65
CA THR A 105 6.54 13.93 13.08
C THR A 105 6.85 12.57 13.71
N LYS A 106 6.07 11.55 13.39
CA LYS A 106 6.18 10.23 13.98
C LYS A 106 5.84 9.13 12.96
N SER A 107 6.76 8.20 12.78
CA SER A 107 6.59 7.08 11.84
C SER A 107 6.15 5.81 12.56
N LEU A 108 5.29 5.00 11.92
CA LEU A 108 4.94 3.64 12.35
C LEU A 108 5.51 2.62 11.36
N PHE A 109 6.22 1.63 11.89
CA PHE A 109 6.72 0.49 11.14
C PHE A 109 5.89 -0.75 11.47
N ALA A 110 5.14 -1.27 10.50
CA ALA A 110 4.43 -2.53 10.58
C ALA A 110 5.25 -3.61 9.86
N VAL A 111 5.76 -4.57 10.63
CA VAL A 111 6.73 -5.55 10.14
C VAL A 111 6.31 -6.98 10.53
N PRO A 112 6.85 -8.04 9.92
CA PRO A 112 6.62 -9.40 10.39
C PRO A 112 6.94 -9.54 11.88
N ASN A 113 6.09 -10.25 12.61
CA ASN A 113 6.17 -10.30 14.09
C ASN A 113 7.52 -10.77 14.65
N HIS A 114 8.26 -11.57 13.90
CA HIS A 114 9.56 -12.10 14.31
C HIS A 114 10.73 -11.16 13.99
N LEU A 115 10.49 -10.09 13.21
CA LEU A 115 11.50 -9.13 12.79
C LEU A 115 11.45 -7.81 13.60
N THR A 116 10.52 -7.66 14.54
CA THR A 116 10.33 -6.40 15.29
C THR A 116 11.58 -5.98 16.05
N GLU A 117 12.26 -6.91 16.72
CA GLU A 117 13.50 -6.63 17.45
C GLU A 117 14.66 -6.33 16.50
N GLN A 118 14.80 -7.17 15.44
CA GLN A 118 15.85 -6.97 14.44
C GLN A 118 15.76 -5.59 13.77
N ILE A 119 14.55 -5.15 13.42
CA ILE A 119 14.37 -3.81 12.81
C ILE A 119 14.68 -2.72 13.82
N GLY A 120 14.38 -2.92 15.11
CA GLY A 120 14.82 -2.04 16.18
C GLY A 120 16.34 -1.93 16.26
N ASP A 121 17.05 -3.04 16.18
CA ASP A 121 18.51 -3.09 16.18
C ASP A 121 19.09 -2.42 14.91
N ASP A 122 18.53 -2.68 13.75
CA ASP A 122 18.91 -2.04 12.49
C ASP A 122 18.70 -0.51 12.55
N PHE A 123 17.62 -0.08 13.22
CA PHE A 123 17.34 1.34 13.44
C PHE A 123 18.42 1.98 14.30
N GLN A 124 18.76 1.36 15.44
CA GLN A 124 19.81 1.86 16.33
C GLN A 124 21.20 1.80 15.70
N LYS A 125 21.46 0.79 14.88
CA LYS A 125 22.71 0.67 14.11
C LYS A 125 22.87 1.79 13.10
N LEU A 126 21.80 2.14 12.40
CA LEU A 126 21.83 3.16 11.35
C LEU A 126 21.75 4.58 11.93
N TYR A 127 20.92 4.79 12.97
CA TYR A 127 20.68 6.03 13.67
C TYR A 127 20.80 5.85 15.20
N PRO A 128 22.03 5.85 15.76
CA PRO A 128 22.24 5.57 17.19
C PRO A 128 21.53 6.55 18.14
N GLY A 129 21.23 7.76 17.66
CA GLY A 129 20.52 8.79 18.43
C GLY A 129 18.99 8.75 18.28
N ALA A 130 18.43 7.79 17.55
CA ALA A 130 16.99 7.72 17.33
C ALA A 130 16.23 7.26 18.58
N ASN A 131 15.16 7.98 18.89
CA ASN A 131 14.22 7.61 19.96
C ASN A 131 13.12 6.71 19.39
N ILE A 132 13.29 5.40 19.51
CA ILE A 132 12.34 4.42 18.97
C ILE A 132 11.60 3.67 20.06
N LEU A 133 10.37 3.23 19.76
CA LEU A 133 9.58 2.35 20.60
C LEU A 133 9.33 1.02 19.87
N VAL A 134 9.92 -0.05 20.37
CA VAL A 134 9.64 -1.41 19.88
C VAL A 134 8.55 -2.01 20.76
N ALA A 135 7.35 -2.16 20.23
CA ALA A 135 6.22 -2.71 20.97
C ALA A 135 6.12 -4.23 20.81
N THR A 136 6.00 -4.92 21.92
CA THR A 136 5.95 -6.39 21.99
C THR A 136 4.49 -6.91 22.02
N LYS A 137 4.32 -8.23 21.87
CA LYS A 137 3.02 -8.89 22.03
C LYS A 137 2.40 -8.67 23.42
N LYS A 138 3.23 -8.47 24.46
CA LYS A 138 2.78 -8.25 25.85
C LYS A 138 2.13 -6.87 26.01
N ASP A 139 2.65 -5.85 25.31
CA ASP A 139 2.14 -4.49 25.36
C ASP A 139 0.75 -4.38 24.72
N PHE A 140 0.43 -5.26 23.77
CA PHE A 140 -0.89 -5.32 23.10
C PHE A 140 -1.93 -6.22 23.81
N LYS A 141 -1.63 -6.73 25.02
CA LYS A 141 -2.66 -7.36 25.85
C LYS A 141 -3.68 -6.31 26.31
N LYS A 142 -4.91 -6.75 26.57
CA LYS A 142 -6.04 -5.87 26.91
C LYS A 142 -5.71 -4.93 28.08
N GLU A 143 -4.96 -5.45 29.06
CA GLU A 143 -4.56 -4.71 30.28
C GLU A 143 -3.55 -3.60 29.99
N ASN A 144 -2.64 -3.82 29.04
CA ASN A 144 -1.50 -2.93 28.79
C ASN A 144 -1.74 -1.99 27.58
N ARG A 145 -2.70 -2.32 26.72
CA ARG A 145 -2.92 -1.66 25.44
C ARG A 145 -3.26 -0.17 25.57
N GLN A 146 -4.05 0.21 26.56
CA GLN A 146 -4.36 1.63 26.81
C GLN A 146 -3.11 2.41 27.18
N GLN A 147 -2.28 1.84 28.06
CA GLN A 147 -1.01 2.45 28.47
C GLN A 147 -0.05 2.57 27.29
N LEU A 148 0.04 1.53 26.44
CA LEU A 148 0.85 1.58 25.23
C LEU A 148 0.38 2.70 24.28
N PHE A 149 -0.91 2.81 24.03
CA PHE A 149 -1.46 3.82 23.12
C PHE A 149 -1.27 5.23 23.68
N ALA A 150 -1.48 5.44 24.99
CA ALA A 150 -1.19 6.70 25.65
C ALA A 150 0.32 7.04 25.51
N LYS A 151 1.21 6.06 25.71
CA LYS A 151 2.66 6.23 25.55
C LYS A 151 3.03 6.61 24.11
N ILE A 152 2.41 5.97 23.09
CA ILE A 152 2.63 6.31 21.69
C ILE A 152 2.14 7.73 21.40
N ALA A 153 0.92 8.07 21.84
CA ALA A 153 0.30 9.36 21.56
C ALA A 153 1.09 10.53 22.16
N THR A 154 1.55 10.41 23.41
CA THR A 154 2.20 11.48 24.16
C THR A 154 3.73 11.49 24.01
N GLY A 155 4.33 10.34 23.66
CA GLY A 155 5.78 10.22 23.54
C GLY A 155 6.32 10.85 22.26
N ASN A 156 7.50 11.50 22.39
CA ASN A 156 8.20 12.05 21.23
C ASN A 156 9.12 11.00 20.60
N TYR A 157 8.51 10.00 19.94
CA TYR A 157 9.26 8.96 19.24
C TYR A 157 9.54 9.36 17.79
N ASP A 158 10.69 8.95 17.26
CA ASP A 158 11.02 9.05 15.84
C ASP A 158 10.27 7.94 15.06
N ALA A 159 10.25 6.76 15.65
CA ALA A 159 9.52 5.64 15.10
C ALA A 159 8.92 4.74 16.19
N VAL A 160 7.79 4.12 15.83
CA VAL A 160 7.16 3.04 16.61
C VAL A 160 7.17 1.79 15.75
N ILE A 161 7.71 0.69 16.26
CA ILE A 161 7.85 -0.58 15.54
C ILE A 161 6.90 -1.59 16.14
N ILE A 162 6.02 -2.15 15.31
CA ILE A 162 5.01 -3.14 15.71
C ILE A 162 4.97 -4.31 14.73
N GLY A 163 4.50 -5.45 15.18
CA GLY A 163 4.26 -6.59 14.28
C GLY A 163 2.92 -6.48 13.53
N HIS A 164 2.81 -7.13 12.37
CA HIS A 164 1.58 -7.15 11.56
C HIS A 164 0.33 -7.54 12.35
N SER A 165 0.45 -8.54 13.23
CA SER A 165 -0.69 -8.97 14.06
C SER A 165 -1.12 -7.95 15.12
N GLN A 166 -0.25 -7.00 15.46
CA GLN A 166 -0.54 -5.90 16.36
C GLN A 166 -1.19 -4.72 15.64
N LEU A 167 -0.83 -4.47 14.39
CA LEU A 167 -1.46 -3.40 13.59
C LEU A 167 -2.98 -3.53 13.56
N GLY A 168 -3.50 -4.73 13.35
CA GLY A 168 -4.94 -5.00 13.35
C GLY A 168 -5.64 -4.83 14.71
N LYS A 169 -4.89 -4.61 15.80
CA LYS A 169 -5.44 -4.35 17.14
C LYS A 169 -5.54 -2.88 17.49
N ILE A 170 -5.01 -2.01 16.64
CA ILE A 170 -5.17 -0.56 16.78
C ILE A 170 -6.52 -0.19 16.17
N PRO A 171 -7.47 0.32 16.95
CA PRO A 171 -8.78 0.67 16.42
C PRO A 171 -8.66 1.90 15.51
N VAL A 172 -9.43 1.89 14.43
CA VAL A 172 -9.64 3.05 13.56
C VAL A 172 -10.92 3.76 14.05
N SER A 173 -10.98 5.09 13.94
CA SER A 173 -12.15 5.86 14.34
C SER A 173 -13.43 5.35 13.67
N LYS A 174 -14.55 5.41 14.40
CA LYS A 174 -15.85 4.97 13.91
C LYS A 174 -16.25 5.73 12.64
N GLU A 175 -16.02 7.03 12.65
CA GLU A 175 -16.29 7.93 11.52
C GLU A 175 -15.55 7.47 10.25
N ARG A 176 -14.27 7.13 10.38
CA ARG A 176 -13.46 6.66 9.25
C ARG A 176 -13.91 5.28 8.74
N GLN A 177 -14.29 4.39 9.65
CA GLN A 177 -14.86 3.09 9.27
C GLN A 177 -16.17 3.26 8.51
N VAL A 178 -17.08 4.12 9.01
CA VAL A 178 -18.34 4.47 8.33
C VAL A 178 -18.09 5.03 6.95
N MET A 179 -17.22 6.02 6.82
CA MET A 179 -16.85 6.62 5.51
C MET A 179 -16.31 5.58 4.53
N THR A 180 -15.45 4.68 4.99
CA THR A 180 -14.88 3.63 4.15
C THR A 180 -15.94 2.66 3.65
N ILE A 181 -16.83 2.19 4.53
CA ILE A 181 -17.93 1.28 4.15
C ILE A 181 -18.90 1.98 3.21
N GLN A 182 -19.24 3.24 3.48
CA GLN A 182 -20.12 4.03 2.62
C GLN A 182 -19.54 4.20 1.22
N SER A 183 -18.25 4.57 1.11
CA SER A 183 -17.56 4.66 -0.19
C SER A 183 -17.60 3.34 -0.96
N GLN A 184 -17.41 2.19 -0.29
CA GLN A 184 -17.52 0.88 -0.93
C GLN A 184 -18.94 0.58 -1.42
N ILE A 185 -19.96 0.99 -0.67
CA ILE A 185 -21.37 0.85 -1.08
C ILE A 185 -21.63 1.71 -2.33
N ASP A 186 -21.15 2.94 -2.37
CA ASP A 186 -21.32 3.86 -3.49
C ASP A 186 -20.63 3.34 -4.76
N ASP A 187 -19.42 2.75 -4.62
CA ASP A 187 -18.72 2.11 -5.73
C ASP A 187 -19.51 0.92 -6.31
N ILE A 188 -20.10 0.09 -5.43
CA ILE A 188 -20.95 -1.02 -5.86
C ILE A 188 -22.21 -0.51 -6.57
N LEU A 189 -22.85 0.53 -6.07
CA LEU A 189 -24.03 1.14 -6.69
C LEU A 189 -23.71 1.65 -8.09
N ARG A 190 -22.60 2.38 -8.25
CA ARG A 190 -22.12 2.84 -9.59
C ARG A 190 -21.89 1.66 -10.52
N GLY A 191 -21.23 0.60 -10.04
CA GLY A 191 -21.01 -0.63 -10.82
C GLY A 191 -22.30 -1.34 -11.24
N ILE A 192 -23.32 -1.38 -10.39
CA ILE A 192 -24.65 -1.94 -10.71
C ILE A 192 -25.36 -1.10 -11.78
N GLU A 193 -25.31 0.24 -11.68
CA GLU A 193 -25.92 1.12 -12.69
C GLU A 193 -25.27 0.97 -14.06
N GLU A 194 -23.95 0.89 -14.11
CA GLU A 194 -23.22 0.65 -15.36
C GLU A 194 -23.55 -0.72 -15.97
N LEU A 195 -23.66 -1.78 -15.15
CA LEU A 195 -24.07 -3.10 -15.63
C LEU A 195 -25.51 -3.11 -16.16
N LYS A 196 -26.42 -2.36 -15.55
CA LYS A 196 -27.80 -2.20 -16.04
C LYS A 196 -27.84 -1.48 -17.39
N LYS A 197 -27.00 -0.44 -17.58
CA LYS A 197 -26.92 0.30 -18.86
C LYS A 197 -26.29 -0.52 -19.99
N SER A 198 -25.35 -1.43 -19.66
CA SER A 198 -24.62 -2.27 -20.63
C SER A 198 -25.25 -3.65 -20.87
N GLU A 199 -26.52 -3.87 -20.46
CA GLU A 199 -27.22 -5.17 -20.53
C GLU A 199 -26.40 -6.30 -19.86
N GLY A 200 -25.70 -5.99 -18.79
CA GLY A 200 -24.85 -6.92 -18.06
C GLY A 200 -25.61 -8.11 -17.46
N SER A 201 -24.89 -9.17 -17.14
CA SER A 201 -25.45 -10.41 -16.61
C SER A 201 -26.25 -10.16 -15.32
N LYS A 202 -27.50 -10.62 -15.28
CA LYS A 202 -28.37 -10.61 -14.08
C LYS A 202 -27.70 -11.29 -12.88
N PHE A 203 -26.83 -12.26 -13.13
CA PHE A 203 -26.06 -12.94 -12.08
C PHE A 203 -25.03 -12.02 -11.42
N GLN A 204 -24.31 -11.21 -12.21
CA GLN A 204 -23.33 -10.23 -11.69
C GLN A 204 -24.02 -9.17 -10.86
N ILE A 205 -25.15 -8.63 -11.30
CA ILE A 205 -25.95 -7.67 -10.56
C ILE A 205 -26.39 -8.25 -9.21
N LYS A 206 -26.93 -9.50 -9.19
CA LYS A 206 -27.31 -10.17 -7.94
C LYS A 206 -26.12 -10.38 -6.99
N ALA A 207 -24.94 -10.71 -7.50
CA ALA A 207 -23.73 -10.85 -6.68
C ALA A 207 -23.34 -9.52 -6.02
N MET A 208 -23.31 -8.43 -6.80
CA MET A 208 -23.02 -7.09 -6.28
C MET A 208 -24.07 -6.62 -5.26
N GLU A 209 -25.34 -6.88 -5.49
CA GLU A 209 -26.40 -6.57 -4.53
C GLU A 209 -26.27 -7.35 -3.19
N ARG A 210 -25.80 -8.60 -3.23
CA ARG A 210 -25.52 -9.38 -2.01
C ARG A 210 -24.36 -8.73 -1.23
N THR A 211 -23.29 -8.33 -1.91
CA THR A 211 -22.14 -7.65 -1.28
C THR A 211 -22.59 -6.31 -0.67
N ARG A 212 -23.37 -5.51 -1.40
CA ARG A 212 -23.97 -4.28 -0.87
C ARG A 212 -24.76 -4.49 0.41
N LYS A 213 -25.67 -5.51 0.41
CA LYS A 213 -26.46 -5.85 1.60
C LYS A 213 -25.58 -6.28 2.79
N SER A 214 -24.47 -6.98 2.54
CA SER A 214 -23.51 -7.36 3.57
C SER A 214 -22.82 -6.14 4.18
N LEU A 215 -22.35 -5.21 3.34
CA LEU A 215 -21.73 -3.96 3.79
C LEU A 215 -22.73 -3.08 4.56
N GLN A 216 -23.99 -2.99 4.10
CA GLN A 216 -25.03 -2.25 4.83
C GLN A 216 -25.24 -2.82 6.24
N LYS A 217 -25.30 -4.15 6.38
CA LYS A 217 -25.41 -4.78 7.71
C LYS A 217 -24.19 -4.51 8.60
N GLN A 218 -22.99 -4.40 8.01
CA GLN A 218 -21.78 -4.02 8.75
C GLN A 218 -21.88 -2.57 9.23
N LEU A 219 -22.35 -1.67 8.37
CA LEU A 219 -22.59 -0.26 8.70
C LEU A 219 -23.59 -0.12 9.85
N ASP A 220 -24.74 -0.78 9.75
CA ASP A 220 -25.80 -0.76 10.78
C ASP A 220 -25.29 -1.29 12.14
N LYS A 221 -24.41 -2.32 12.12
CA LYS A 221 -23.77 -2.85 13.33
C LYS A 221 -22.77 -1.87 13.93
N LEU A 222 -21.97 -1.23 13.08
CA LEU A 222 -20.98 -0.26 13.50
C LEU A 222 -21.64 0.98 14.13
N GLU A 223 -22.75 1.45 13.57
CA GLU A 223 -23.52 2.58 14.11
C GLU A 223 -24.08 2.29 15.51
N LYS A 224 -24.52 1.05 15.74
CA LYS A 224 -25.09 0.60 17.03
C LYS A 224 -24.03 0.21 18.06
N ALA A 225 -22.79 -0.02 17.66
CA ALA A 225 -21.72 -0.39 18.57
C ALA A 225 -21.28 0.80 19.41
N ASN A 226 -21.17 0.57 20.72
CA ASN A 226 -20.54 1.52 21.63
C ASN A 226 -19.04 1.60 21.30
N GLN A 227 -18.52 2.81 21.32
CA GLN A 227 -17.10 3.05 21.10
C GLN A 227 -16.32 2.59 22.36
N ASP A 228 -15.30 1.76 22.17
CA ASP A 228 -14.36 1.44 23.26
C ASP A 228 -13.58 2.71 23.63
N ASP A 229 -13.33 2.92 24.93
CA ASP A 229 -12.55 4.06 25.48
C ASP A 229 -11.04 4.00 25.13
N THR A 230 -10.66 3.29 24.06
CA THR A 230 -9.29 3.20 23.63
C THR A 230 -8.97 4.24 22.56
N LEU A 231 -7.76 4.82 22.61
CA LEU A 231 -7.27 5.73 21.59
C LEU A 231 -7.30 5.06 20.22
N THR A 232 -7.78 5.79 19.22
CA THR A 232 -7.82 5.36 17.83
C THR A 232 -6.51 5.65 17.11
N PHE A 233 -6.30 5.04 15.94
CA PHE A 233 -5.09 5.23 15.14
C PHE A 233 -4.84 6.73 14.86
N GLU A 234 -5.87 7.48 14.57
CA GLU A 234 -5.81 8.91 14.28
C GLU A 234 -5.31 9.73 15.48
N GLN A 235 -5.54 9.25 16.71
CA GLN A 235 -5.15 9.91 17.95
C GLN A 235 -3.71 9.57 18.38
N LEU A 236 -3.06 8.59 17.75
CA LEU A 236 -1.69 8.22 18.08
C LEU A 236 -0.65 9.23 17.58
N GLY A 237 -1.05 10.18 16.73
CA GLY A 237 -0.15 11.18 16.17
C GLY A 237 0.87 10.60 15.18
N ILE A 238 0.52 9.51 14.52
CA ILE A 238 1.31 8.87 13.48
C ILE A 238 0.90 9.47 12.14
N ASP A 239 1.85 10.01 11.40
CA ASP A 239 1.63 10.68 10.12
C ASP A 239 2.32 9.97 8.94
N ARG A 240 3.16 8.95 9.22
CA ARG A 240 3.77 8.12 8.17
C ARG A 240 3.78 6.64 8.57
N LEU A 241 3.36 5.79 7.62
CA LEU A 241 3.30 4.34 7.81
C LEU A 241 4.28 3.65 6.84
N PHE A 242 5.14 2.80 7.40
CA PHE A 242 6.01 1.89 6.65
C PHE A 242 5.54 0.46 6.88
N VAL A 243 5.36 -0.29 5.80
CA VAL A 243 4.92 -1.69 5.87
C VAL A 243 5.95 -2.56 5.18
N ASP A 244 6.63 -3.39 5.93
CA ASP A 244 7.47 -4.44 5.37
C ASP A 244 6.60 -5.65 5.00
N GLU A 245 7.01 -6.41 3.98
CA GLU A 245 6.24 -7.55 3.44
C GLU A 245 4.78 -7.19 3.14
N ALA A 246 4.58 -6.11 2.41
CA ALA A 246 3.26 -5.53 2.10
C ALA A 246 2.30 -6.51 1.40
N HIS A 247 2.80 -7.63 0.87
CA HIS A 247 1.99 -8.70 0.27
C HIS A 247 1.03 -9.38 1.28
N GLU A 248 1.26 -9.25 2.58
CA GLU A 248 0.34 -9.69 3.64
C GLU A 248 -0.99 -8.88 3.62
N PHE A 249 -1.00 -7.67 3.04
CA PHE A 249 -2.14 -6.75 2.96
C PHE A 249 -2.71 -6.64 1.53
N LYS A 250 -2.43 -7.60 0.65
CA LYS A 250 -2.78 -7.55 -0.79
C LYS A 250 -4.27 -7.67 -1.11
N ASN A 251 -5.09 -8.15 -0.18
CA ASN A 251 -6.52 -8.43 -0.44
C ASN A 251 -7.37 -7.18 -0.17
N LEU A 252 -7.17 -6.15 -0.98
CA LEU A 252 -8.05 -4.99 -0.97
C LEU A 252 -9.39 -5.34 -1.62
N PHE A 253 -10.50 -4.87 -1.03
CA PHE A 253 -11.81 -4.95 -1.68
C PHE A 253 -11.79 -4.12 -2.96
N VAL A 254 -12.13 -4.74 -4.07
CA VAL A 254 -12.27 -4.07 -5.37
C VAL A 254 -13.67 -4.35 -5.92
N ALA A 255 -14.48 -3.31 -6.09
CA ALA A 255 -15.73 -3.40 -6.81
C ALA A 255 -15.41 -3.57 -8.31
N THR A 256 -15.52 -4.79 -8.83
CA THR A 256 -15.20 -5.10 -10.23
C THR A 256 -16.30 -5.91 -10.89
N LYS A 257 -16.48 -5.68 -12.19
CA LYS A 257 -17.36 -6.47 -13.06
C LYS A 257 -16.75 -7.83 -13.40
N LEU A 258 -15.44 -7.99 -13.21
CA LEU A 258 -14.70 -9.21 -13.52
C LEU A 258 -14.86 -10.23 -12.39
N GLN A 259 -15.16 -11.48 -12.75
CA GLN A 259 -15.23 -12.61 -11.82
C GLN A 259 -14.11 -13.59 -12.13
N ASN A 260 -13.60 -14.25 -11.10
CA ASN A 260 -12.54 -15.27 -11.21
C ASN A 260 -11.24 -14.78 -11.84
N VAL A 261 -10.88 -13.53 -11.63
CA VAL A 261 -9.57 -12.99 -12.04
C VAL A 261 -8.58 -13.23 -10.91
N ALA A 262 -7.50 -13.94 -11.21
CA ALA A 262 -6.43 -14.18 -10.25
C ALA A 262 -5.87 -12.86 -9.70
N GLY A 263 -5.78 -12.73 -8.39
CA GLY A 263 -5.26 -11.53 -7.72
C GLY A 263 -6.29 -10.43 -7.45
N ILE A 264 -7.53 -10.56 -7.91
CA ILE A 264 -8.62 -9.63 -7.60
C ILE A 264 -9.64 -10.33 -6.71
N SER A 265 -9.82 -9.86 -5.50
CA SER A 265 -10.80 -10.39 -4.55
C SER A 265 -12.01 -9.47 -4.43
N ASN A 266 -13.20 -10.04 -4.59
CA ASN A 266 -14.48 -9.35 -4.31
C ASN A 266 -14.87 -9.44 -2.81
N SER A 267 -14.04 -10.07 -1.99
CA SER A 267 -14.19 -10.12 -0.54
C SER A 267 -13.10 -9.29 0.12
N ALA A 268 -13.48 -8.41 1.05
CA ALA A 268 -12.51 -7.71 1.87
C ALA A 268 -11.74 -8.71 2.74
N SER A 269 -10.43 -8.56 2.80
CA SER A 269 -9.62 -9.26 3.78
C SER A 269 -9.98 -8.78 5.19
N GLN A 270 -9.84 -9.65 6.17
CA GLN A 270 -9.95 -9.28 7.60
C GLN A 270 -8.69 -8.58 8.13
N LYS A 271 -7.65 -8.43 7.30
CA LYS A 271 -6.41 -7.71 7.62
C LYS A 271 -6.35 -6.39 6.85
#